data_aae7ff0fcccafcc5bdb5f7b8170f5257
#
_entry.id   aae7ff0fcccafcc5bdb5f7b8170f5257
#
_cell.length_a   1.000
_cell.length_b   1.000
_cell.length_c   1.000
_cell.angle_alpha   90.00
_cell.angle_beta   90.00
_cell.angle_gamma   90.00
#
_symmetry.space_group_name_H-M   'P 1'
#
loop_
_entity.id
_entity.type
_entity.pdbx_description
1 polymer ?
#
loop_
_entity_poly.entity_id
_entity_poly.type
_entity_poly.pdbx_seq_one_letter_code
_entity_poly.pdbx_strand_id
1 'polypeptide(L)'
;MIATAVLLKQCGFPGIEVHAMHWGYLLDQFAMTFMNHRTDEYGGALENRLRCAREILDGVKAACGSDFVVSMRLALKSYIKGYNHPSLHGEDEVGRTLEEGLEIAKRLEAYGYDCLSVDFGQYDSFYYAAPPCYMEKGRVLPLAKAAKEAVKIPILCGGRMNDPDLAAQAVAEGSIDGIVLGRPSLADPAYPQKVAMGCPEDIRPCIGCNQGCIGALKIGRRAGCAVNPQAAREASFDLTPATIKKNVLVVGGGVAGMEAARCAALRGHKVTL
;
A
#
# COMPACT_ATOMS: atom_id res chain seq x y z
N MET A 1 -5.12 -16.86 -10.05
CA MET A 1 -4.87 -15.47 -10.50
C MET A 1 -5.53 -15.19 -11.85
N ILE A 2 -5.29 -15.98 -12.93
CA ILE A 2 -5.89 -15.72 -14.26
C ILE A 2 -7.43 -15.72 -14.20
N ALA A 3 -8.05 -16.74 -13.59
CA ALA A 3 -9.51 -16.81 -13.43
C ALA A 3 -10.07 -15.60 -12.64
N THR A 4 -9.34 -15.11 -11.65
CA THR A 4 -9.71 -13.91 -10.88
C THR A 4 -9.65 -12.66 -11.77
N ALA A 5 -8.64 -12.53 -12.61
CA ALA A 5 -8.54 -11.43 -13.57
C ALA A 5 -9.71 -11.40 -14.54
N VAL A 6 -10.10 -12.57 -15.08
CA VAL A 6 -11.28 -12.73 -15.95
C VAL A 6 -12.56 -12.28 -15.25
N LEU A 7 -12.75 -12.72 -14.00
CA LEU A 7 -13.91 -12.30 -13.20
C LEU A 7 -13.94 -10.78 -12.98
N LEU A 8 -12.80 -10.18 -12.62
CA LEU A 8 -12.71 -8.73 -12.42
C LEU A 8 -12.99 -7.96 -13.71
N LYS A 9 -12.48 -8.44 -14.86
CA LYS A 9 -12.82 -7.85 -16.17
C LYS A 9 -14.32 -7.92 -16.43
N GLN A 10 -14.98 -9.06 -16.15
CA GLN A 10 -16.45 -9.19 -16.28
C GLN A 10 -17.21 -8.24 -15.36
N CYS A 11 -16.65 -7.90 -14.21
CA CYS A 11 -17.18 -6.88 -13.29
C CYS A 11 -16.89 -5.43 -13.72
N GLY A 12 -16.25 -5.21 -14.88
CA GLY A 12 -15.97 -3.87 -15.42
C GLY A 12 -14.68 -3.22 -14.91
N PHE A 13 -13.79 -3.96 -14.24
CA PHE A 13 -12.48 -3.43 -13.86
C PHE A 13 -11.56 -3.34 -15.07
N PRO A 14 -10.81 -2.23 -15.25
CA PRO A 14 -9.91 -2.04 -16.38
C PRO A 14 -8.57 -2.78 -16.24
N GLY A 15 -8.27 -3.32 -15.06
CA GLY A 15 -7.00 -3.99 -14.78
C GLY A 15 -6.93 -4.58 -13.38
N ILE A 16 -5.78 -5.17 -13.09
CA ILE A 16 -5.45 -5.76 -11.79
C ILE A 16 -4.04 -5.38 -11.33
N GLU A 17 -3.81 -5.40 -10.03
CA GLU A 17 -2.47 -5.48 -9.46
C GLU A 17 -2.18 -6.91 -9.02
N VAL A 18 -1.10 -7.50 -9.51
CA VAL A 18 -0.57 -8.79 -9.03
C VAL A 18 0.20 -8.53 -7.74
N HIS A 19 -0.30 -9.03 -6.64
CA HIS A 19 0.27 -8.90 -5.31
C HIS A 19 0.96 -10.21 -4.89
N ALA A 20 2.22 -10.44 -4.63
CA ALA A 20 3.19 -10.22 -5.57
C ALA A 20 4.63 -10.48 -5.10
N MET A 21 5.57 -9.72 -5.55
CA MET A 21 6.97 -9.81 -5.17
C MET A 21 7.26 -8.84 -4.03
N HIS A 22 6.61 -9.10 -2.89
CA HIS A 22 6.71 -8.22 -1.74
C HIS A 22 6.31 -9.00 -0.47
N TRP A 23 6.85 -8.63 0.66
CA TRP A 23 6.58 -9.16 2.00
C TRP A 23 6.79 -10.67 2.20
N GLY A 24 7.51 -11.35 1.31
CA GLY A 24 7.71 -12.80 1.40
C GLY A 24 6.51 -13.62 0.94
N TYR A 25 5.57 -13.04 0.17
CA TYR A 25 4.46 -13.75 -0.43
C TYR A 25 4.90 -14.70 -1.54
N LEU A 26 3.99 -15.47 -2.12
CA LEU A 26 4.30 -16.57 -3.02
C LEU A 26 5.29 -16.20 -4.14
N LEU A 27 5.05 -15.12 -4.88
CA LEU A 27 5.96 -14.71 -5.96
C LEU A 27 7.30 -14.19 -5.44
N ASP A 28 7.30 -13.61 -4.25
CA ASP A 28 8.54 -13.19 -3.58
C ASP A 28 9.38 -14.40 -3.16
N GLN A 29 8.74 -15.49 -2.71
CA GLN A 29 9.41 -16.74 -2.39
C GLN A 29 10.02 -17.41 -3.64
N PHE A 30 9.41 -17.27 -4.82
CA PHE A 30 10.04 -17.68 -6.06
C PHE A 30 11.20 -16.77 -6.45
N ALA A 31 11.05 -15.46 -6.29
CA ALA A 31 12.01 -14.47 -6.77
C ALA A 31 13.31 -14.40 -5.96
N MET A 32 13.27 -14.61 -4.64
CA MET A 32 14.43 -14.48 -3.76
C MET A 32 15.24 -15.77 -3.62
N THR A 33 16.54 -15.72 -3.89
CA THR A 33 17.46 -16.86 -3.71
C THR A 33 17.49 -17.37 -2.26
N PHE A 34 17.31 -16.47 -1.29
CA PHE A 34 17.23 -16.81 0.13
C PHE A 34 16.09 -17.80 0.45
N MET A 35 15.01 -17.78 -0.32
CA MET A 35 13.83 -18.63 -0.14
C MET A 35 13.72 -19.73 -1.20
N ASN A 36 14.17 -19.45 -2.43
CA ASN A 36 14.04 -20.36 -3.57
C ASN A 36 15.27 -21.25 -3.73
N HIS A 37 15.15 -22.49 -3.25
CA HIS A 37 16.18 -23.53 -3.40
C HIS A 37 15.81 -24.59 -4.46
N ARG A 38 14.89 -24.26 -5.37
CA ARG A 38 14.44 -25.17 -6.45
C ARG A 38 15.54 -25.42 -7.47
N THR A 39 15.53 -26.61 -8.03
CA THR A 39 16.47 -27.06 -9.09
C THR A 39 15.81 -27.28 -10.44
N ASP A 40 14.52 -27.00 -10.53
CA ASP A 40 13.74 -27.03 -11.77
C ASP A 40 13.71 -25.67 -12.50
N GLU A 41 12.86 -25.56 -13.50
CA GLU A 41 12.71 -24.34 -14.34
C GLU A 41 12.20 -23.10 -13.58
N TYR A 42 11.89 -23.20 -12.30
CA TYR A 42 11.50 -22.07 -11.43
C TYR A 42 12.58 -21.69 -10.42
N GLY A 43 13.78 -22.30 -10.49
CA GLY A 43 14.88 -22.06 -9.57
C GLY A 43 16.18 -21.63 -10.24
N GLY A 44 17.17 -21.29 -9.43
CA GLY A 44 18.51 -20.91 -9.91
C GLY A 44 18.58 -19.50 -10.50
N ALA A 45 18.77 -19.36 -11.80
CA ALA A 45 18.93 -18.07 -12.47
C ALA A 45 17.68 -17.16 -12.27
N LEU A 46 17.91 -15.83 -12.26
CA LEU A 46 16.83 -14.86 -12.05
C LEU A 46 15.68 -15.04 -13.04
N GLU A 47 15.97 -15.32 -14.31
CA GLU A 47 14.94 -15.58 -15.33
C GLU A 47 13.99 -16.72 -14.92
N ASN A 48 14.53 -17.81 -14.38
CA ASN A 48 13.74 -18.94 -13.90
C ASN A 48 12.93 -18.56 -12.67
N ARG A 49 13.52 -17.83 -11.73
CA ARG A 49 12.85 -17.37 -10.51
C ARG A 49 11.69 -16.40 -10.81
N LEU A 50 11.71 -15.71 -11.94
CA LEU A 50 10.65 -14.80 -12.40
C LEU A 50 9.65 -15.48 -13.35
N ARG A 51 9.86 -16.72 -13.76
CA ARG A 51 8.99 -17.47 -14.69
C ARG A 51 7.53 -17.45 -14.26
N CYS A 52 7.24 -17.71 -12.99
CA CYS A 52 5.86 -17.69 -12.49
C CYS A 52 5.17 -16.32 -12.69
N ALA A 53 5.87 -15.22 -12.48
CA ALA A 53 5.35 -13.87 -12.72
C ALA A 53 5.05 -13.63 -14.21
N ARG A 54 5.92 -14.10 -15.10
CA ARG A 54 5.72 -14.03 -16.55
C ARG A 54 4.52 -14.85 -16.98
N GLU A 55 4.41 -16.11 -16.56
CA GLU A 55 3.28 -16.99 -16.90
C GLU A 55 1.93 -16.43 -16.42
N ILE A 56 1.89 -15.78 -15.26
CA ILE A 56 0.68 -15.09 -14.78
C ILE A 56 0.31 -13.95 -15.73
N LEU A 57 1.28 -13.11 -16.10
CA LEU A 57 1.04 -12.00 -17.02
C LEU A 57 0.55 -12.50 -18.38
N ASP A 58 1.27 -13.47 -18.99
CA ASP A 58 0.94 -14.03 -20.29
C ASP A 58 -0.49 -14.63 -20.27
N GLY A 59 -0.83 -15.38 -19.21
CA GLY A 59 -2.15 -15.95 -19.06
C GLY A 59 -3.25 -14.91 -18.83
N VAL A 60 -2.98 -13.84 -18.10
CA VAL A 60 -3.94 -12.73 -17.92
C VAL A 60 -4.15 -11.97 -19.21
N LYS A 61 -3.09 -11.61 -19.92
CA LYS A 61 -3.18 -10.90 -21.22
C LYS A 61 -3.87 -11.75 -22.28
N ALA A 62 -3.60 -13.05 -22.33
CA ALA A 62 -4.29 -13.98 -23.23
C ALA A 62 -5.80 -14.07 -22.95
N ALA A 63 -6.19 -14.13 -21.67
CA ALA A 63 -7.60 -14.30 -21.27
C ALA A 63 -8.39 -13.00 -21.24
N CYS A 64 -7.73 -11.87 -20.92
CA CYS A 64 -8.38 -10.57 -20.74
C CYS A 64 -8.13 -9.57 -21.88
N GLY A 65 -7.21 -9.87 -22.80
CA GLY A 65 -6.80 -8.93 -23.86
C GLY A 65 -5.60 -8.06 -23.47
N SER A 66 -4.93 -7.52 -24.49
CA SER A 66 -3.71 -6.73 -24.34
C SER A 66 -3.93 -5.38 -23.67
N ASP A 67 -5.14 -4.84 -23.77
CA ASP A 67 -5.58 -3.57 -23.18
C ASP A 67 -5.93 -3.65 -21.68
N PHE A 68 -6.07 -4.88 -21.14
CA PHE A 68 -6.33 -5.07 -19.71
C PHE A 68 -5.07 -4.79 -18.90
N VAL A 69 -5.09 -3.76 -18.06
CA VAL A 69 -3.92 -3.30 -17.31
C VAL A 69 -3.49 -4.34 -16.27
N VAL A 70 -2.20 -4.68 -16.26
CA VAL A 70 -1.61 -5.58 -15.27
C VAL A 70 -0.43 -4.89 -14.58
N SER A 71 -0.62 -4.53 -13.34
CA SER A 71 0.41 -3.97 -12.47
C SER A 71 1.06 -5.07 -11.62
N MET A 72 2.32 -4.87 -11.22
CA MET A 72 2.99 -5.72 -10.23
C MET A 72 3.36 -4.91 -8.99
N ARG A 73 3.01 -5.42 -7.80
CA ARG A 73 3.55 -4.87 -6.56
C ARG A 73 4.92 -5.47 -6.27
N LEU A 74 5.93 -4.62 -6.13
CA LEU A 74 7.34 -4.99 -6.00
C LEU A 74 7.99 -4.29 -4.81
N ALA A 75 8.49 -5.06 -3.82
CA ALA A 75 9.44 -4.54 -2.85
C ALA A 75 10.83 -4.47 -3.49
N LEU A 76 11.35 -3.25 -3.67
CA LEU A 76 12.65 -3.05 -4.32
C LEU A 76 13.82 -3.53 -3.48
N LYS A 77 13.66 -3.56 -2.15
CA LYS A 77 14.67 -4.06 -1.21
C LYS A 77 14.01 -4.72 -0.01
N SER A 78 14.54 -5.85 0.45
CA SER A 78 13.92 -6.63 1.53
C SER A 78 14.29 -6.16 2.93
N TYR A 79 15.50 -5.64 3.13
CA TYR A 79 16.05 -5.24 4.45
C TYR A 79 16.08 -6.38 5.48
N ILE A 80 16.60 -7.57 5.09
CA ILE A 80 16.71 -8.73 5.97
C ILE A 80 18.12 -9.30 6.02
N LYS A 81 18.51 -9.79 7.21
CA LYS A 81 19.72 -10.58 7.46
C LYS A 81 19.43 -12.07 7.66
N GLY A 82 18.16 -12.45 7.67
CA GLY A 82 17.67 -13.80 7.93
C GLY A 82 16.20 -13.77 8.35
N TYR A 83 15.61 -14.93 8.60
CA TYR A 83 14.26 -15.03 9.15
C TYR A 83 14.20 -14.39 10.54
N ASN A 84 13.24 -13.48 10.75
CA ASN A 84 13.07 -12.65 11.95
C ASN A 84 14.29 -11.76 12.30
N HIS A 85 15.17 -11.52 11.33
CA HIS A 85 16.36 -10.68 11.50
C HIS A 85 16.34 -9.52 10.48
N PRO A 86 15.80 -8.35 10.84
CA PRO A 86 15.82 -7.18 9.96
C PRO A 86 17.22 -6.60 9.85
N SER A 87 17.55 -6.07 8.67
CA SER A 87 18.71 -5.23 8.41
C SER A 87 18.31 -3.76 8.62
N LEU A 88 18.63 -3.16 9.76
CA LEU A 88 18.14 -1.82 10.11
C LEU A 88 18.76 -0.70 9.25
N HIS A 89 19.97 -0.92 8.73
CA HIS A 89 20.69 0.05 7.91
C HIS A 89 20.94 -0.44 6.48
N GLY A 90 20.43 -1.62 6.14
CA GLY A 90 20.59 -2.23 4.80
C GLY A 90 21.91 -2.99 4.63
N GLU A 91 22.64 -3.21 5.72
CA GLU A 91 23.86 -4.05 5.76
C GLU A 91 23.48 -5.55 5.77
N ASP A 92 24.40 -6.40 5.29
CA ASP A 92 24.28 -7.88 5.33
C ASP A 92 22.94 -8.39 4.74
N GLU A 93 22.46 -7.77 3.67
CA GLU A 93 21.21 -8.15 3.01
C GLU A 93 21.32 -9.57 2.42
N VAL A 94 20.51 -10.50 2.91
CA VAL A 94 20.40 -11.86 2.37
C VAL A 94 19.19 -12.04 1.46
N GLY A 95 18.24 -11.11 1.50
CA GLY A 95 17.08 -11.07 0.63
C GLY A 95 17.37 -10.34 -0.67
N ARG A 96 16.42 -9.53 -1.10
CA ARG A 96 16.56 -8.72 -2.30
C ARG A 96 17.34 -7.45 -2.00
N THR A 97 18.46 -7.25 -2.71
CA THR A 97 19.17 -5.96 -2.75
C THR A 97 18.46 -4.98 -3.68
N LEU A 98 18.81 -3.70 -3.62
CA LEU A 98 18.25 -2.71 -4.55
C LEU A 98 18.64 -3.03 -6.01
N GLU A 99 19.87 -3.45 -6.25
CA GLU A 99 20.36 -3.81 -7.57
C GLU A 99 19.52 -4.94 -8.19
N GLU A 100 19.26 -6.01 -7.42
CA GLU A 100 18.40 -7.10 -7.86
C GLU A 100 16.95 -6.62 -8.06
N GLY A 101 16.44 -5.75 -7.17
CA GLY A 101 15.11 -5.14 -7.30
C GLY A 101 14.96 -4.34 -8.60
N LEU A 102 15.97 -3.56 -8.98
CA LEU A 102 15.99 -2.81 -10.25
C LEU A 102 16.08 -3.74 -11.47
N GLU A 103 16.88 -4.81 -11.39
CA GLU A 103 16.95 -5.81 -12.45
C GLU A 103 15.61 -6.53 -12.63
N ILE A 104 14.93 -6.86 -11.53
CA ILE A 104 13.56 -7.41 -11.57
C ILE A 104 12.60 -6.42 -12.25
N ALA A 105 12.65 -5.14 -11.88
CA ALA A 105 11.80 -4.11 -12.48
C ALA A 105 11.95 -4.04 -14.01
N LYS A 106 13.19 -4.06 -14.52
CA LYS A 106 13.49 -4.09 -15.96
C LYS A 106 12.93 -5.34 -16.66
N ARG A 107 13.01 -6.51 -16.00
CA ARG A 107 12.47 -7.75 -16.55
C ARG A 107 10.95 -7.74 -16.57
N LEU A 108 10.30 -7.23 -15.53
CA LEU A 108 8.84 -7.09 -15.50
C LEU A 108 8.34 -6.16 -16.60
N GLU A 109 9.04 -5.04 -16.85
CA GLU A 109 8.76 -4.18 -18.01
C GLU A 109 8.92 -4.94 -19.33
N ALA A 110 10.04 -5.65 -19.51
CA ALA A 110 10.31 -6.42 -20.72
C ALA A 110 9.30 -7.56 -20.95
N TYR A 111 8.71 -8.12 -19.91
CA TYR A 111 7.61 -9.09 -20.01
C TYR A 111 6.29 -8.44 -20.46
N GLY A 112 6.11 -7.15 -20.23
CA GLY A 112 4.91 -6.40 -20.61
C GLY A 112 3.97 -6.06 -19.46
N TYR A 113 4.46 -5.98 -18.23
CA TYR A 113 3.72 -5.33 -17.13
C TYR A 113 3.52 -3.85 -17.45
N ASP A 114 2.33 -3.34 -17.18
CA ASP A 114 1.95 -1.98 -17.58
C ASP A 114 2.39 -0.91 -16.58
N CYS A 115 2.56 -1.25 -15.30
CA CYS A 115 3.13 -0.38 -14.27
C CYS A 115 3.65 -1.18 -13.08
N LEU A 116 4.44 -0.53 -12.22
CA LEU A 116 4.92 -1.12 -10.97
C LEU A 116 4.46 -0.28 -9.77
N SER A 117 3.91 -0.96 -8.76
CA SER A 117 3.61 -0.38 -7.46
C SER A 117 4.75 -0.75 -6.51
N VAL A 118 5.65 0.20 -6.21
CA VAL A 118 6.88 -0.09 -5.48
C VAL A 118 6.79 0.28 -4.00
N ASP A 119 7.43 -0.55 -3.20
CA ASP A 119 7.65 -0.33 -1.77
C ASP A 119 8.95 -1.03 -1.31
N PHE A 120 9.07 -1.37 -0.03
CA PHE A 120 10.25 -2.01 0.53
C PHE A 120 9.91 -2.81 1.79
N GLY A 121 10.83 -3.70 2.19
CA GLY A 121 10.69 -4.55 3.36
C GLY A 121 9.83 -5.78 3.12
N GLN A 122 9.76 -6.62 4.15
CA GLN A 122 8.93 -7.82 4.19
C GLN A 122 8.52 -8.16 5.63
N TYR A 123 7.90 -9.32 5.88
CA TYR A 123 7.48 -9.71 7.23
C TYR A 123 8.64 -9.77 8.23
N ASP A 124 9.83 -10.23 7.81
CA ASP A 124 11.03 -10.30 8.67
C ASP A 124 11.68 -8.92 8.90
N SER A 125 11.32 -7.92 8.10
CA SER A 125 11.69 -6.51 8.24
C SER A 125 10.46 -5.60 8.34
N PHE A 126 9.48 -6.00 9.13
CA PHE A 126 8.14 -5.39 9.18
C PHE A 126 8.16 -3.89 9.49
N TYR A 127 9.20 -3.42 10.15
CA TYR A 127 9.49 -2.01 10.37
C TYR A 127 9.51 -1.19 9.07
N TYR A 128 10.05 -1.78 7.98
CA TYR A 128 10.03 -1.17 6.65
C TYR A 128 8.71 -1.44 5.94
N ALA A 129 8.22 -2.68 5.93
CA ALA A 129 7.00 -3.06 5.24
C ALA A 129 5.76 -2.25 5.69
N ALA A 130 5.68 -1.90 6.96
CA ALA A 130 4.63 -1.06 7.53
C ALA A 130 5.21 0.13 8.32
N PRO A 131 5.81 1.13 7.65
CA PRO A 131 6.57 2.20 8.28
C PRO A 131 5.80 2.89 9.42
N PRO A 132 6.35 2.90 10.67
CA PRO A 132 5.71 3.50 11.83
C PRO A 132 5.88 5.02 11.87
N CYS A 133 5.26 5.67 12.87
CA CYS A 133 5.25 7.13 13.00
C CYS A 133 6.64 7.77 13.15
N TYR A 134 7.59 7.06 13.72
CA TYR A 134 8.98 7.52 13.92
C TYR A 134 9.90 7.26 12.71
N MET A 135 9.44 6.59 11.66
CA MET A 135 10.13 6.54 10.38
C MET A 135 9.77 7.78 9.55
N GLU A 136 10.73 8.35 8.85
CA GLU A 136 10.54 9.54 8.01
C GLU A 136 9.49 9.31 6.91
N LYS A 137 8.72 10.35 6.59
CA LYS A 137 7.85 10.35 5.42
C LYS A 137 8.70 10.30 4.14
N GLY A 138 8.20 9.64 3.11
CA GLY A 138 8.88 9.56 1.83
C GLY A 138 10.17 8.72 1.81
N ARG A 139 10.49 7.96 2.87
CA ARG A 139 11.71 7.14 2.93
C ARG A 139 11.87 6.15 1.77
N VAL A 140 10.78 5.79 1.12
CA VAL A 140 10.79 4.92 -0.07
C VAL A 140 11.15 5.68 -1.35
N LEU A 141 11.04 7.01 -1.40
CA LEU A 141 11.24 7.81 -2.61
C LEU A 141 12.61 7.61 -3.28
N PRO A 142 13.74 7.52 -2.56
CA PRO A 142 15.02 7.28 -3.23
C PRO A 142 15.04 5.95 -4.03
N LEU A 143 14.41 4.90 -3.50
CA LEU A 143 14.30 3.62 -4.18
C LEU A 143 13.32 3.70 -5.37
N ALA A 144 12.19 4.36 -5.17
CA ALA A 144 11.19 4.57 -6.22
C ALA A 144 11.76 5.40 -7.39
N LYS A 145 12.52 6.44 -7.08
CA LYS A 145 13.25 7.24 -8.09
C LYS A 145 14.24 6.39 -8.87
N ALA A 146 15.04 5.56 -8.21
CA ALA A 146 15.95 4.65 -8.88
C ALA A 146 15.21 3.66 -9.80
N ALA A 147 14.04 3.17 -9.39
CA ALA A 147 13.19 2.35 -10.25
C ALA A 147 12.66 3.15 -11.45
N LYS A 148 12.22 4.40 -11.23
CA LYS A 148 11.74 5.29 -12.30
C LYS A 148 12.83 5.58 -13.35
N GLU A 149 14.09 5.72 -12.91
CA GLU A 149 15.23 5.89 -13.81
C GLU A 149 15.60 4.60 -14.57
N ALA A 150 15.26 3.43 -14.01
CA ALA A 150 15.59 2.12 -14.55
C ALA A 150 14.61 1.60 -15.60
N VAL A 151 13.32 2.06 -15.55
CA VAL A 151 12.24 1.61 -16.44
C VAL A 151 11.46 2.79 -17.00
N LYS A 152 10.69 2.55 -18.09
CA LYS A 152 9.86 3.57 -18.76
C LYS A 152 8.39 3.50 -18.34
N ILE A 153 7.94 2.33 -17.85
CA ILE A 153 6.56 2.17 -17.36
C ILE A 153 6.32 2.98 -16.09
N PRO A 154 5.08 3.36 -15.81
CA PRO A 154 4.74 4.14 -14.61
C PRO A 154 5.17 3.46 -13.31
N ILE A 155 5.72 4.26 -12.39
CA ILE A 155 6.09 3.86 -11.04
C ILE A 155 5.15 4.52 -10.03
N LEU A 156 4.37 3.69 -9.32
CA LEU A 156 3.57 4.11 -8.19
C LEU A 156 4.32 3.81 -6.89
N CYS A 157 4.27 4.72 -5.93
CA CYS A 157 5.08 4.64 -4.71
C CYS A 157 4.22 4.57 -3.45
N GLY A 158 4.43 3.55 -2.62
CA GLY A 158 3.75 3.37 -1.33
C GLY A 158 4.72 3.40 -0.15
N GLY A 159 4.21 3.72 1.04
CA GLY A 159 4.97 3.75 2.29
C GLY A 159 5.19 5.17 2.83
N ARG A 160 4.26 5.62 3.71
CA ARG A 160 4.23 6.96 4.30
C ARG A 160 4.25 8.13 3.29
N MET A 161 3.60 7.94 2.14
CA MET A 161 3.39 8.96 1.11
C MET A 161 2.09 9.76 1.33
N ASN A 162 1.64 9.90 2.58
CA ASN A 162 0.37 10.56 2.93
C ASN A 162 0.49 12.06 3.23
N ASP A 163 1.59 12.66 2.85
CA ASP A 163 1.77 14.10 2.83
C ASP A 163 1.45 14.60 1.42
N PRO A 164 0.39 15.43 1.21
CA PRO A 164 0.00 15.85 -0.12
C PRO A 164 1.07 16.67 -0.84
N ASP A 165 1.79 17.54 -0.11
CA ASP A 165 2.82 18.40 -0.70
C ASP A 165 4.04 17.58 -1.12
N LEU A 166 4.51 16.66 -0.25
CA LEU A 166 5.58 15.72 -0.59
C LEU A 166 5.22 14.87 -1.81
N ALA A 167 3.98 14.38 -1.87
CA ALA A 167 3.50 13.57 -2.98
C ALA A 167 3.43 14.38 -4.29
N ALA A 168 2.87 15.59 -4.23
CA ALA A 168 2.77 16.48 -5.39
C ALA A 168 4.18 16.87 -5.92
N GLN A 169 5.09 17.20 -5.01
CA GLN A 169 6.48 17.51 -5.37
C GLN A 169 7.17 16.33 -6.06
N ALA A 170 7.07 15.13 -5.49
CA ALA A 170 7.71 13.94 -6.05
C ALA A 170 7.20 13.59 -7.47
N VAL A 171 5.90 13.82 -7.74
CA VAL A 171 5.33 13.66 -9.08
C VAL A 171 5.78 14.78 -10.02
N ALA A 172 5.76 16.04 -9.56
CA ALA A 172 6.16 17.18 -10.37
C ALA A 172 7.64 17.13 -10.78
N GLU A 173 8.51 16.61 -9.91
CA GLU A 173 9.93 16.39 -10.19
C GLU A 173 10.19 15.17 -11.10
N GLY A 174 9.17 14.37 -11.43
CA GLY A 174 9.29 13.14 -12.20
C GLY A 174 9.98 11.99 -11.45
N SER A 175 10.05 12.07 -10.14
CA SER A 175 10.62 11.01 -9.29
C SER A 175 9.73 9.75 -9.23
N ILE A 176 8.42 9.94 -9.39
CA ILE A 176 7.38 8.89 -9.46
C ILE A 176 6.23 9.38 -10.34
N ASP A 177 5.34 8.47 -10.76
CA ASP A 177 4.15 8.83 -11.54
C ASP A 177 2.88 8.92 -10.68
N GLY A 178 2.91 8.39 -9.47
CA GLY A 178 1.78 8.44 -8.55
C GLY A 178 2.07 7.82 -7.19
N ILE A 179 1.10 7.90 -6.29
CA ILE A 179 1.22 7.37 -4.93
C ILE A 179 0.21 6.25 -4.64
N VAL A 180 0.57 5.37 -3.71
CA VAL A 180 -0.29 4.31 -3.18
C VAL A 180 -0.66 4.62 -1.74
N LEU A 181 -1.95 4.74 -1.46
CA LEU A 181 -2.51 5.10 -0.16
C LEU A 181 -3.22 3.89 0.48
N GLY A 182 -2.54 3.14 1.34
CA GLY A 182 -3.16 2.06 2.14
C GLY A 182 -3.74 2.60 3.45
N ARG A 183 -2.92 2.71 4.50
CA ARG A 183 -3.34 3.22 5.82
C ARG A 183 -3.95 4.62 5.80
N PRO A 184 -3.51 5.56 4.95
CA PRO A 184 -4.16 6.86 4.83
C PRO A 184 -5.62 6.76 4.41
N SER A 185 -6.00 5.83 3.52
CA SER A 185 -7.38 5.61 3.12
C SER A 185 -8.26 5.04 4.25
N LEU A 186 -7.67 4.32 5.22
CA LEU A 186 -8.38 3.93 6.44
C LEU A 186 -8.61 5.13 7.38
N ALA A 187 -7.66 6.05 7.44
CA ALA A 187 -7.77 7.26 8.25
C ALA A 187 -8.78 8.24 7.63
N ASP A 188 -8.69 8.44 6.32
CA ASP A 188 -9.57 9.31 5.55
C ASP A 188 -9.87 8.74 4.15
N PRO A 189 -11.02 8.08 3.95
CA PRO A 189 -11.40 7.56 2.63
C PRO A 189 -11.61 8.66 1.59
N ALA A 190 -11.88 9.91 2.00
CA ALA A 190 -12.05 11.06 1.12
C ALA A 190 -10.72 11.78 0.79
N TYR A 191 -9.56 11.23 1.18
CA TYR A 191 -8.26 11.85 0.94
C TYR A 191 -8.08 12.33 -0.51
N PRO A 192 -8.28 11.50 -1.56
CA PRO A 192 -8.07 11.95 -2.92
C PRO A 192 -9.02 13.09 -3.33
N GLN A 193 -10.28 13.03 -2.92
CA GLN A 193 -11.27 14.08 -3.22
C GLN A 193 -10.89 15.42 -2.55
N LYS A 194 -10.44 15.39 -1.30
CA LYS A 194 -10.01 16.60 -0.58
C LYS A 194 -8.80 17.24 -1.23
N VAL A 195 -7.82 16.45 -1.67
CA VAL A 195 -6.68 16.96 -2.45
C VAL A 195 -7.16 17.58 -3.77
N ALA A 196 -8.03 16.90 -4.50
CA ALA A 196 -8.56 17.40 -5.78
C ALA A 196 -9.38 18.69 -5.63
N MET A 197 -10.06 18.88 -4.49
CA MET A 197 -10.80 20.11 -4.17
C MET A 197 -9.92 21.25 -3.62
N GLY A 198 -8.63 21.01 -3.41
CA GLY A 198 -7.72 22.00 -2.84
C GLY A 198 -7.91 22.25 -1.34
N CYS A 199 -8.43 21.27 -0.59
CA CYS A 199 -8.67 21.33 0.85
C CYS A 199 -7.85 20.25 1.60
N PRO A 200 -6.50 20.23 1.45
CA PRO A 200 -5.67 19.22 2.10
C PRO A 200 -5.68 19.35 3.64
N GLU A 201 -5.96 20.52 4.19
CA GLU A 201 -6.11 20.78 5.62
C GLU A 201 -7.29 20.03 6.25
N ASP A 202 -8.30 19.68 5.47
CA ASP A 202 -9.46 18.88 5.91
C ASP A 202 -9.16 17.36 5.98
N ILE A 203 -8.00 16.92 5.50
CA ILE A 203 -7.62 15.52 5.53
C ILE A 203 -7.37 15.07 6.96
N ARG A 204 -8.03 13.99 7.38
CA ARG A 204 -7.70 13.30 8.63
C ARG A 204 -6.41 12.48 8.43
N PRO A 205 -5.26 12.93 8.96
CA PRO A 205 -3.98 12.32 8.62
C PRO A 205 -3.81 10.94 9.28
N CYS A 206 -3.26 9.99 8.54
CA CYS A 206 -2.74 8.76 9.14
C CYS A 206 -1.50 9.09 9.97
N ILE A 207 -1.56 8.83 11.28
CA ILE A 207 -0.45 9.10 12.22
C ILE A 207 0.62 8.00 12.23
N GLY A 208 0.50 6.95 11.42
CA GLY A 208 1.49 5.86 11.33
C GLY A 208 1.62 5.00 12.59
N CYS A 209 0.62 4.97 13.47
CA CYS A 209 0.68 4.26 14.75
C CYS A 209 0.63 2.74 14.62
N ASN A 210 0.15 2.21 13.51
CA ASN A 210 -0.05 0.77 13.24
C ASN A 210 -0.96 0.02 14.23
N GLN A 211 -1.62 0.66 15.19
CA GLN A 211 -2.35 0.02 16.28
C GLN A 211 -3.68 -0.61 15.82
N GLY A 212 -4.62 0.24 15.36
CA GLY A 212 -5.98 -0.19 15.03
C GLY A 212 -6.09 -0.94 13.69
N CYS A 213 -5.14 -0.78 12.79
CA CYS A 213 -5.09 -1.44 11.49
C CYS A 213 -4.19 -2.70 11.55
N ILE A 214 -2.92 -2.54 11.28
CA ILE A 214 -1.94 -3.64 11.16
C ILE A 214 -1.85 -4.45 12.48
N GLY A 215 -1.75 -3.78 13.63
CA GLY A 215 -1.64 -4.44 14.93
C GLY A 215 -2.88 -5.27 15.27
N ALA A 216 -4.07 -4.77 14.99
CA ALA A 216 -5.31 -5.51 15.20
C ALA A 216 -5.37 -6.76 14.32
N LEU A 217 -5.00 -6.66 13.04
CA LEU A 217 -4.98 -7.79 12.11
C LEU A 217 -3.98 -8.87 12.53
N LYS A 218 -2.80 -8.48 13.04
CA LYS A 218 -1.76 -9.44 13.52
C LYS A 218 -2.23 -10.33 14.68
N ILE A 219 -3.19 -9.85 15.48
CA ILE A 219 -3.74 -10.62 16.61
C ILE A 219 -5.16 -11.15 16.31
N GLY A 220 -5.53 -11.23 15.02
CA GLY A 220 -6.82 -11.77 14.58
C GLY A 220 -8.04 -10.93 14.98
N ARG A 221 -7.86 -9.64 15.29
CA ARG A 221 -8.95 -8.71 15.58
C ARG A 221 -9.40 -7.97 14.34
N ARG A 222 -10.63 -7.46 14.38
CA ARG A 222 -11.16 -6.57 13.34
C ARG A 222 -10.26 -5.34 13.20
N ALA A 223 -9.94 -5.00 11.95
CA ALA A 223 -9.25 -3.75 11.65
C ALA A 223 -10.06 -2.53 12.08
N GLY A 224 -9.36 -1.43 12.33
CA GLY A 224 -9.92 -0.14 12.67
C GLY A 224 -8.84 0.93 12.50
N CYS A 225 -9.12 2.14 12.93
CA CYS A 225 -8.15 3.24 12.88
C CYS A 225 -8.21 4.06 14.16
N ALA A 226 -7.03 4.44 14.68
CA ALA A 226 -6.94 5.25 15.90
C ALA A 226 -7.50 6.68 15.70
N VAL A 227 -7.49 7.19 14.48
CA VAL A 227 -7.98 8.55 14.14
C VAL A 227 -9.31 8.54 13.38
N ASN A 228 -9.82 7.37 12.98
CA ASN A 228 -11.09 7.25 12.29
C ASN A 228 -11.97 6.18 12.95
N PRO A 229 -12.96 6.56 13.79
CA PRO A 229 -13.83 5.61 14.47
C PRO A 229 -14.76 4.85 13.51
N GLN A 230 -14.98 5.33 12.30
CA GLN A 230 -15.81 4.67 11.28
C GLN A 230 -15.07 3.54 10.56
N ALA A 231 -13.71 3.56 10.54
CA ALA A 231 -12.91 2.60 9.80
C ALA A 231 -13.30 1.15 10.12
N ALA A 232 -13.62 0.38 9.07
CA ALA A 232 -14.15 -0.98 9.13
C ALA A 232 -15.48 -1.14 9.88
N ARG A 233 -16.24 -0.04 10.03
CA ARG A 233 -17.59 0.00 10.64
C ARG A 233 -18.56 0.82 9.79
N GLU A 234 -18.21 1.15 8.57
CA GLU A 234 -18.94 2.09 7.71
C GLU A 234 -20.42 1.72 7.57
N ALA A 235 -20.72 0.42 7.44
CA ALA A 235 -22.10 -0.07 7.33
C ALA A 235 -22.93 0.04 8.63
N SER A 236 -22.28 0.21 9.77
CA SER A 236 -22.97 0.24 11.10
C SER A 236 -22.77 1.56 11.85
N PHE A 237 -21.84 2.38 11.42
CA PHE A 237 -21.52 3.68 12.01
C PHE A 237 -22.10 4.80 11.14
N ASP A 238 -23.43 4.90 11.18
CA ASP A 238 -24.16 5.89 10.38
C ASP A 238 -24.22 7.24 11.10
N LEU A 239 -23.85 8.29 10.37
CA LEU A 239 -23.96 9.70 10.79
C LEU A 239 -25.15 10.42 10.14
N THR A 240 -26.16 9.68 9.67
CA THR A 240 -27.38 10.29 9.16
C THR A 240 -28.04 11.20 10.21
N PRO A 241 -28.73 12.26 9.78
CA PRO A 241 -29.45 13.13 10.68
C PRO A 241 -30.43 12.34 11.59
N ALA A 242 -30.40 12.62 12.88
CA ALA A 242 -31.31 12.01 13.83
C ALA A 242 -32.76 12.46 13.56
N THR A 243 -33.70 11.53 13.61
CA THR A 243 -35.15 11.82 13.49
C THR A 243 -35.64 12.72 14.62
N ILE A 244 -35.07 12.53 15.83
CA ILE A 244 -35.37 13.36 16.99
C ILE A 244 -34.11 14.11 17.40
N LYS A 245 -34.12 15.43 17.23
CA LYS A 245 -33.03 16.31 17.64
C LYS A 245 -33.07 16.51 19.15
N LYS A 246 -31.90 16.47 19.80
CA LYS A 246 -31.73 16.61 21.25
C LYS A 246 -30.69 17.68 21.57
N ASN A 247 -30.75 18.20 22.81
CA ASN A 247 -29.64 18.92 23.41
C ASN A 247 -28.68 17.89 24.01
N VAL A 248 -27.43 17.93 23.64
CA VAL A 248 -26.38 16.98 24.06
C VAL A 248 -25.30 17.77 24.79
N LEU A 249 -25.06 17.44 26.04
CA LEU A 249 -23.92 17.95 26.80
C LEU A 249 -22.81 16.91 26.78
N VAL A 250 -21.64 17.28 26.29
CA VAL A 250 -20.42 16.46 26.33
C VAL A 250 -19.49 17.02 27.39
N VAL A 251 -19.22 16.24 28.41
CA VAL A 251 -18.33 16.63 29.52
C VAL A 251 -16.92 16.12 29.24
N GLY A 252 -16.01 17.05 28.94
CA GLY A 252 -14.61 16.76 28.65
C GLY A 252 -14.23 16.98 27.18
N GLY A 253 -13.36 17.97 26.92
CA GLY A 253 -12.88 18.36 25.60
C GLY A 253 -11.65 17.60 25.10
N GLY A 254 -11.40 16.38 25.62
CA GLY A 254 -10.37 15.49 25.07
C GLY A 254 -10.80 14.89 23.70
N VAL A 255 -9.91 14.12 23.06
CA VAL A 255 -10.12 13.56 21.70
C VAL A 255 -11.46 12.81 21.58
N ALA A 256 -11.80 11.99 22.57
CA ALA A 256 -13.07 11.26 22.59
C ALA A 256 -14.29 12.18 22.70
N GLY A 257 -14.23 13.20 23.56
CA GLY A 257 -15.31 14.16 23.72
C GLY A 257 -15.50 15.04 22.50
N MET A 258 -14.43 15.54 21.91
CA MET A 258 -14.48 16.29 20.64
C MET A 258 -15.10 15.48 19.50
N GLU A 259 -14.73 14.19 19.35
CA GLU A 259 -15.32 13.32 18.32
C GLU A 259 -16.79 13.01 18.62
N ALA A 260 -17.17 12.78 19.89
CA ALA A 260 -18.55 12.61 20.28
C ALA A 260 -19.40 13.86 19.97
N ALA A 261 -18.89 15.04 20.30
CA ALA A 261 -19.53 16.31 19.99
C ALA A 261 -19.69 16.51 18.47
N ARG A 262 -18.64 16.25 17.71
CA ARG A 262 -18.66 16.31 16.23
C ARG A 262 -19.73 15.39 15.65
N CYS A 263 -19.75 14.12 16.07
CA CYS A 263 -20.71 13.14 15.57
C CYS A 263 -22.16 13.54 15.93
N ALA A 264 -22.39 14.02 17.16
CA ALA A 264 -23.70 14.49 17.58
C ALA A 264 -24.16 15.72 16.77
N ALA A 265 -23.26 16.69 16.52
CA ALA A 265 -23.53 17.86 15.70
C ALA A 265 -23.86 17.50 14.25
N LEU A 266 -23.09 16.59 13.61
CA LEU A 266 -23.36 16.09 12.26
C LEU A 266 -24.72 15.40 12.17
N ARG A 267 -25.18 14.75 13.22
CA ARG A 267 -26.52 14.18 13.30
C ARG A 267 -27.63 15.20 13.60
N GLY A 268 -27.28 16.49 13.68
CA GLY A 268 -28.21 17.61 13.83
C GLY A 268 -28.66 17.88 15.26
N HIS A 269 -27.98 17.33 16.29
CA HIS A 269 -28.23 17.67 17.67
C HIS A 269 -27.64 19.06 18.01
N LYS A 270 -28.22 19.75 19.00
CA LYS A 270 -27.62 20.93 19.62
C LYS A 270 -26.61 20.44 20.66
N VAL A 271 -25.33 20.74 20.43
CA VAL A 271 -24.22 20.22 21.25
C VAL A 271 -23.56 21.33 22.04
N THR A 272 -23.29 21.04 23.31
CA THR A 272 -22.41 21.84 24.18
C THR A 272 -21.26 20.95 24.64
N LEU A 273 -20.01 21.36 24.42
CA LEU A 273 -18.80 20.66 24.84
C LEU A 273 -18.15 21.45 25.99
#